data_600f20996cfeed70c07aea02b8e8e89b
#
_entry.id   600f20996cfeed70c07aea02b8e8e89b
#
_cell.length_a   1.000
_cell.length_b   1.000
_cell.length_c   1.000
_cell.angle_alpha   90.00
_cell.angle_beta   90.00
_cell.angle_gamma   90.00
#
_symmetry.space_group_name_H-M   'P 1'
#
loop_
_entity.id
_entity.type
_entity.pdbx_description
1 polymer ?
#
loop_
_entity_poly.entity_id
_entity_poly.type
_entity_poly.pdbx_seq_one_letter_code
_entity_poly.pdbx_strand_id
1 'polypeptide(L)'
;MSREQVAKDYEEYKEKGRIWGQVPPERITKIKFPRADAATIRRYLALPDMTTTVSDLLDSYGIRGVVAASYIKPLIAGKRIAGTAVTLRSMPERKTPTQGSIDKDPIKMSTREIYYLSEPGDVLVADFGGNLDVSNMGGQSALVGKTSGFVGAVVGARPTGCLGWSACSLSRSAMSPRISPRSNTAA
;
A
#
# COMPACT_ATOMS: atom_id res chain seq x y z
N MET A 1 20.58 10.37 -5.76
CA MET A 1 20.03 11.67 -5.32
C MET A 1 20.95 12.18 -4.23
N SER A 2 21.36 13.46 -4.28
CA SER A 2 22.22 14.03 -3.23
C SER A 2 21.41 14.26 -1.94
N ARG A 3 22.07 14.31 -0.79
CA ARG A 3 21.42 14.65 0.50
C ARG A 3 20.78 16.04 0.47
N GLU A 4 21.41 16.98 -0.20
CA GLU A 4 20.88 18.34 -0.41
C GLU A 4 19.55 18.34 -1.15
N GLN A 5 19.44 17.51 -2.21
CA GLN A 5 18.19 17.40 -2.95
C GLN A 5 17.08 16.80 -2.08
N VAL A 6 17.39 15.78 -1.27
CA VAL A 6 16.41 15.18 -0.33
C VAL A 6 15.96 16.22 0.70
N ALA A 7 16.87 17.00 1.24
CA ALA A 7 16.53 18.06 2.20
C ALA A 7 15.60 19.13 1.57
N LYS A 8 15.90 19.55 0.36
CA LYS A 8 15.05 20.50 -0.39
C LYS A 8 13.65 19.91 -0.65
N ASP A 9 13.57 18.67 -1.11
CA ASP A 9 12.30 17.99 -1.34
C ASP A 9 11.52 17.81 -0.03
N TYR A 10 12.20 17.55 1.07
CA TYR A 10 11.58 17.42 2.39
C TYR A 10 10.92 18.72 2.84
N GLU A 11 11.63 19.85 2.77
CA GLU A 11 11.07 21.16 3.17
C GLU A 11 9.89 21.53 2.27
N GLU A 12 9.98 21.33 0.95
CA GLU A 12 8.88 21.60 0.02
C GLU A 12 7.61 20.79 0.40
N TYR A 13 7.76 19.50 0.73
CA TYR A 13 6.63 18.67 1.09
C TYR A 13 6.09 18.98 2.48
N LYS A 14 6.97 19.41 3.39
CA LYS A 14 6.59 19.87 4.74
C LYS A 14 5.76 21.16 4.69
N GLU A 15 6.17 22.15 3.89
CA GLU A 15 5.42 23.37 3.66
C GLU A 15 4.02 23.09 3.07
N LYS A 16 3.90 22.07 2.23
CA LYS A 16 2.61 21.60 1.68
C LYS A 16 1.78 20.75 2.65
N GLY A 17 2.23 20.55 3.88
CA GLY A 17 1.57 19.70 4.86
C GLY A 17 1.60 18.20 4.50
N ARG A 18 2.53 17.77 3.68
CA ARG A 18 2.65 16.39 3.16
C ARG A 18 3.68 15.54 3.92
N ILE A 19 4.23 16.05 4.97
CA ILE A 19 5.12 15.33 5.91
C ILE A 19 4.44 15.27 7.26
N TRP A 20 4.22 14.07 7.77
CA TRP A 20 3.65 13.88 9.09
C TRP A 20 4.69 14.02 10.21
N GLY A 21 5.97 13.83 9.87
CA GLY A 21 7.07 14.07 10.78
C GLY A 21 7.39 12.92 11.74
N GLN A 22 6.86 11.71 11.48
CA GLN A 22 7.17 10.53 12.30
C GLN A 22 8.48 9.86 11.90
N VAL A 23 8.93 10.07 10.66
CA VAL A 23 10.20 9.54 10.17
C VAL A 23 11.26 10.63 10.25
N PRO A 24 12.35 10.40 10.99
CA PRO A 24 13.44 11.37 11.05
C PRO A 24 14.03 11.65 9.67
N PRO A 25 14.30 12.92 9.30
CA PRO A 25 14.78 13.30 7.97
C PRO A 25 16.03 12.54 7.53
N GLU A 26 16.90 12.17 8.49
CA GLU A 26 18.14 11.44 8.23
C GLU A 26 17.90 10.04 7.69
N ARG A 27 16.74 9.46 7.98
CA ARG A 27 16.31 8.14 7.48
C ARG A 27 15.64 8.19 6.13
N ILE A 28 15.30 9.38 5.64
CA ILE A 28 14.66 9.56 4.35
C ILE A 28 15.74 9.62 3.28
N THR A 29 15.70 8.70 2.33
CA THR A 29 16.67 8.63 1.22
C THR A 29 16.13 9.21 -0.07
N LYS A 30 14.81 9.24 -0.22
CA LYS A 30 14.14 9.75 -1.42
C LYS A 30 12.68 10.09 -1.09
N ILE A 31 12.20 11.23 -1.57
CA ILE A 31 10.81 11.67 -1.43
C ILE A 31 10.12 11.65 -2.79
N LYS A 32 10.74 12.29 -3.80
CA LYS A 32 10.19 12.35 -5.15
C LYS A 32 10.74 11.20 -6.01
N PHE A 33 9.90 10.62 -6.84
CA PHE A 33 10.28 9.61 -7.83
C PHE A 33 9.47 9.80 -9.12
N PRO A 34 9.98 9.31 -10.27
CA PRO A 34 9.27 9.43 -11.53
C PRO A 34 7.92 8.70 -11.47
N ARG A 35 6.91 9.32 -12.04
CA ARG A 35 5.57 8.76 -12.17
C ARG A 35 5.18 8.66 -13.64
N ALA A 36 4.39 7.65 -13.97
CA ALA A 36 3.78 7.57 -15.28
C ALA A 36 2.77 8.71 -15.45
N ASP A 37 2.76 9.33 -16.61
CA ASP A 37 1.83 10.41 -16.92
C ASP A 37 0.38 9.91 -17.02
N ALA A 38 -0.57 10.80 -16.77
CA ALA A 38 -1.99 10.45 -16.75
C ALA A 38 -2.51 9.96 -18.12
N ALA A 39 -1.90 10.35 -19.24
CA ALA A 39 -2.29 9.90 -20.56
C ALA A 39 -1.89 8.43 -20.74
N THR A 40 -0.69 8.06 -20.33
CA THR A 40 -0.23 6.67 -20.33
C THR A 40 -1.13 5.78 -19.47
N ILE A 41 -1.47 6.21 -18.24
CA ILE A 41 -2.37 5.45 -17.37
C ILE A 41 -3.75 5.26 -18.01
N ARG A 42 -4.33 6.31 -18.62
CA ARG A 42 -5.61 6.19 -19.34
C ARG A 42 -5.54 5.21 -20.50
N ARG A 43 -4.44 5.17 -21.25
CA ARG A 43 -4.25 4.19 -22.34
C ARG A 43 -4.23 2.77 -21.81
N TYR A 44 -3.55 2.49 -20.71
CA TYR A 44 -3.60 1.17 -20.06
C TYR A 44 -5.03 0.77 -19.66
N LEU A 45 -5.75 1.67 -18.99
CA LEU A 45 -7.12 1.41 -18.53
C LEU A 45 -8.12 1.21 -19.67
N ALA A 46 -7.83 1.74 -20.88
CA ALA A 46 -8.64 1.58 -22.07
C ALA A 46 -8.47 0.21 -22.75
N LEU A 47 -7.41 -0.55 -22.41
CA LEU A 47 -7.22 -1.90 -22.97
C LEU A 47 -8.34 -2.83 -22.49
N PRO A 48 -9.01 -3.57 -23.38
CA PRO A 48 -10.06 -4.52 -23.01
C PRO A 48 -9.54 -5.57 -22.02
N ASP A 49 -8.41 -6.20 -22.34
CA ASP A 49 -7.74 -7.23 -21.56
C ASP A 49 -6.40 -6.73 -21.02
N MET A 50 -6.44 -5.67 -20.23
CA MET A 50 -5.25 -4.96 -19.77
C MET A 50 -4.20 -5.89 -19.12
N THR A 51 -4.63 -6.78 -18.24
CA THR A 51 -3.70 -7.62 -17.47
C THR A 51 -3.01 -8.67 -18.34
N THR A 52 -3.72 -9.32 -19.23
CA THR A 52 -3.17 -10.32 -20.17
C THR A 52 -2.28 -9.65 -21.19
N THR A 53 -2.72 -8.56 -21.80
CA THR A 53 -1.92 -7.80 -22.79
C THR A 53 -0.60 -7.32 -22.18
N VAL A 54 -0.61 -6.78 -20.96
CA VAL A 54 0.60 -6.34 -20.28
C VAL A 54 1.47 -7.53 -19.89
N SER A 55 0.88 -8.65 -19.47
CA SER A 55 1.62 -9.89 -19.17
C SER A 55 2.39 -10.38 -20.37
N ASP A 56 1.74 -10.51 -21.51
CA ASP A 56 2.34 -11.02 -22.75
C ASP A 56 3.46 -10.07 -23.24
N LEU A 57 3.23 -8.77 -23.13
CA LEU A 57 4.25 -7.78 -23.47
C LEU A 57 5.48 -7.89 -22.55
N LEU A 58 5.29 -8.00 -21.24
CA LEU A 58 6.40 -8.16 -20.30
C LEU A 58 7.18 -9.46 -20.56
N ASP A 59 6.47 -10.56 -20.86
CA ASP A 59 7.10 -11.83 -21.19
C ASP A 59 7.94 -11.73 -22.46
N SER A 60 7.46 -11.03 -23.49
CA SER A 60 8.23 -10.79 -24.72
C SER A 60 9.55 -10.04 -24.50
N TYR A 61 9.63 -9.25 -23.44
CA TYR A 61 10.87 -8.58 -23.00
C TYR A 61 11.66 -9.37 -21.96
N GLY A 62 11.25 -10.60 -21.63
CA GLY A 62 11.90 -11.42 -20.59
C GLY A 62 11.70 -10.88 -19.17
N ILE A 63 10.72 -10.03 -18.95
CA ILE A 63 10.44 -9.39 -17.66
C ILE A 63 9.36 -10.17 -16.92
N ARG A 64 9.72 -10.79 -15.79
CA ARG A 64 8.76 -11.40 -14.87
C ARG A 64 8.11 -10.32 -14.01
N GLY A 65 7.00 -9.74 -14.46
CA GLY A 65 6.28 -8.66 -13.77
C GLY A 65 4.85 -9.02 -13.37
N VAL A 66 4.48 -10.29 -13.50
CA VAL A 66 3.10 -10.74 -13.29
C VAL A 66 2.96 -11.52 -11.99
N VAL A 67 1.94 -11.17 -11.21
CA VAL A 67 1.53 -11.91 -10.03
C VAL A 67 0.24 -12.64 -10.33
N ALA A 68 0.25 -13.97 -10.17
CA ALA A 68 -0.92 -14.79 -10.47
C ALA A 68 -2.12 -14.43 -9.57
N ALA A 69 -3.32 -14.50 -10.13
CA ALA A 69 -4.58 -14.27 -9.40
C ALA A 69 -4.81 -15.24 -8.23
N SER A 70 -4.04 -16.35 -8.18
CA SER A 70 -4.00 -17.24 -7.01
C SER A 70 -3.37 -16.58 -5.78
N TYR A 71 -2.48 -15.60 -5.97
CA TYR A 71 -1.81 -14.88 -4.89
C TYR A 71 -2.49 -13.57 -4.55
N ILE A 72 -2.92 -12.80 -5.54
CA ILE A 72 -3.55 -11.50 -5.35
C ILE A 72 -4.94 -11.53 -5.99
N LYS A 73 -5.99 -11.33 -5.19
CA LYS A 73 -7.38 -11.32 -5.65
C LYS A 73 -8.02 -9.96 -5.43
N PRO A 74 -8.81 -9.46 -6.39
CA PRO A 74 -9.58 -8.24 -6.17
C PRO A 74 -10.65 -8.47 -5.10
N LEU A 75 -10.81 -7.50 -4.19
CA LEU A 75 -11.94 -7.47 -3.26
C LEU A 75 -13.21 -6.97 -3.95
N ILE A 76 -13.07 -6.12 -4.94
CA ILE A 76 -14.19 -5.56 -5.71
C ILE A 76 -14.09 -6.12 -7.11
N ALA A 77 -15.03 -7.01 -7.43
CA ALA A 77 -15.09 -7.63 -8.75
C ALA A 77 -15.30 -6.59 -9.86
N GLY A 78 -14.68 -6.82 -11.03
CA GLY A 78 -14.84 -5.98 -12.22
C GLY A 78 -14.13 -4.61 -12.13
N LYS A 79 -13.49 -4.27 -11.03
CA LYS A 79 -12.70 -3.03 -10.92
C LYS A 79 -11.27 -3.26 -11.38
N ARG A 80 -10.77 -2.31 -12.17
CA ARG A 80 -9.38 -2.24 -12.64
C ARG A 80 -8.71 -1.02 -12.06
N ILE A 81 -7.44 -1.14 -11.72
CA ILE A 81 -6.58 -0.04 -11.30
C ILE A 81 -5.29 -0.07 -12.11
N ALA A 82 -4.80 1.11 -12.45
CA ALA A 82 -3.48 1.31 -13.01
C ALA A 82 -2.92 2.61 -12.43
N GLY A 83 -1.65 2.61 -12.10
CA GLY A 83 -0.99 3.78 -11.52
C GLY A 83 0.44 3.46 -11.12
N THR A 84 1.16 4.49 -10.72
CA THR A 84 2.51 4.31 -10.20
C THR A 84 2.46 3.64 -8.84
N ALA A 85 3.23 2.57 -8.67
CA ALA A 85 3.29 1.84 -7.40
C ALA A 85 4.07 2.64 -6.35
N VAL A 86 3.42 2.95 -5.24
CA VAL A 86 4.06 3.47 -4.02
C VAL A 86 4.15 2.33 -3.03
N THR A 87 5.36 1.89 -2.73
CA THR A 87 5.59 0.66 -1.99
C THR A 87 5.81 0.91 -0.51
N LEU A 88 5.22 0.07 0.31
CA LEU A 88 5.41 0.01 1.75
C LEU A 88 5.73 -1.43 2.15
N ARG A 89 6.74 -1.61 2.97
CA ARG A 89 7.01 -2.89 3.62
C ARG A 89 7.08 -2.71 5.12
N SER A 90 6.28 -3.47 5.85
CA SER A 90 6.34 -3.55 7.30
C SER A 90 6.77 -4.95 7.72
N MET A 91 7.57 -5.00 8.78
CA MET A 91 8.02 -6.26 9.38
C MET A 91 7.54 -6.31 10.82
N PRO A 92 7.23 -7.51 11.36
CA PRO A 92 6.93 -7.66 12.78
C PRO A 92 8.09 -7.13 13.62
N GLU A 93 7.77 -6.35 14.63
CA GLU A 93 8.76 -5.92 15.60
C GLU A 93 9.06 -7.07 16.57
N ARG A 94 10.33 -7.20 16.96
CA ARG A 94 10.74 -8.24 17.93
C ARG A 94 10.44 -7.89 19.37
N LYS A 95 10.19 -6.61 19.65
CA LYS A 95 9.82 -6.13 20.99
C LYS A 95 8.35 -6.39 21.28
N THR A 96 8.06 -6.73 22.51
CA THR A 96 6.67 -6.74 22.97
C THR A 96 6.14 -5.29 23.05
N PRO A 97 4.81 -5.06 22.95
CA PRO A 97 4.21 -3.74 23.14
C PRO A 97 4.60 -3.11 24.48
N THR A 98 4.71 -3.90 25.54
CA THR A 98 5.15 -3.45 26.86
C THR A 98 6.58 -2.93 26.84
N GLN A 99 7.51 -3.67 26.21
CA GLN A 99 8.89 -3.24 26.10
C GLN A 99 9.01 -1.96 25.27
N GLY A 100 8.28 -1.85 24.14
CA GLY A 100 8.26 -0.64 23.33
C GLY A 100 7.73 0.57 24.09
N SER A 101 6.76 0.38 24.98
CA SER A 101 6.23 1.43 25.86
C SER A 101 7.26 1.88 26.90
N ILE A 102 7.99 0.94 27.53
CA ILE A 102 9.06 1.22 28.48
C ILE A 102 10.20 2.00 27.81
N ASP A 103 10.60 1.55 26.63
CA ASP A 103 11.69 2.18 25.87
C ASP A 103 11.28 3.52 25.25
N LYS A 104 10.01 3.93 25.40
CA LYS A 104 9.44 5.13 24.77
C LYS A 104 9.74 5.21 23.28
N ASP A 105 9.72 4.06 22.61
CA ASP A 105 9.91 4.00 21.17
C ASP A 105 8.84 4.86 20.48
N PRO A 106 9.23 5.80 19.61
CA PRO A 106 8.25 6.54 18.84
C PRO A 106 7.45 5.56 17.97
N ILE A 107 6.15 5.78 17.87
CA ILE A 107 5.29 4.99 16.99
C ILE A 107 5.78 5.20 15.56
N LYS A 108 6.49 4.22 15.02
CA LYS A 108 7.05 4.22 13.67
C LYS A 108 5.95 3.90 12.65
N MET A 109 4.99 4.78 12.50
CA MET A 109 3.86 4.59 11.59
C MET A 109 4.21 5.09 10.18
N SER A 110 5.11 4.38 9.52
CA SER A 110 5.50 4.66 8.14
C SER A 110 4.32 4.67 7.16
N THR A 111 3.24 3.95 7.45
CA THR A 111 2.05 3.89 6.60
C THR A 111 1.43 5.27 6.37
N ARG A 112 1.36 6.11 7.38
CA ARG A 112 0.81 7.46 7.23
C ARG A 112 1.71 8.38 6.43
N GLU A 113 3.02 8.30 6.61
CA GLU A 113 3.96 9.07 5.76
C GLU A 113 3.76 8.73 4.29
N ILE A 114 3.61 7.45 3.95
CA ILE A 114 3.34 7.02 2.57
C ILE A 114 2.06 7.66 2.02
N TYR A 115 0.99 7.74 2.81
CA TYR A 115 -0.26 8.37 2.35
C TYR A 115 -0.07 9.85 2.04
N TYR A 116 0.63 10.58 2.89
CA TYR A 116 0.89 12.00 2.68
C TYR A 116 1.87 12.27 1.51
N LEU A 117 2.75 11.32 1.20
CA LEU A 117 3.70 11.42 0.09
C LEU A 117 3.12 10.98 -1.26
N SER A 118 1.90 10.42 -1.28
CA SER A 118 1.24 9.99 -2.52
C SER A 118 0.85 11.17 -3.40
N GLU A 119 0.76 10.91 -4.70
CA GLU A 119 0.22 11.83 -5.70
C GLU A 119 -1.07 11.27 -6.29
N PRO A 120 -1.95 12.12 -6.85
CA PRO A 120 -3.14 11.65 -7.54
C PRO A 120 -2.81 10.63 -8.64
N GLY A 121 -3.44 9.46 -8.57
CA GLY A 121 -3.21 8.38 -9.52
C GLY A 121 -2.22 7.30 -9.06
N ASP A 122 -1.61 7.45 -7.89
CA ASP A 122 -0.75 6.42 -7.32
C ASP A 122 -1.56 5.18 -6.85
N VAL A 123 -0.89 4.04 -6.79
CA VAL A 123 -1.39 2.79 -6.23
C VAL A 123 -0.53 2.39 -5.04
N LEU A 124 -1.14 2.22 -3.87
CA LEU A 124 -0.45 1.69 -2.71
C LEU A 124 -0.15 0.20 -2.90
N VAL A 125 1.09 -0.20 -2.74
CA VAL A 125 1.51 -1.62 -2.68
C VAL A 125 2.15 -1.88 -1.33
N ALA A 126 1.43 -2.55 -0.46
CA ALA A 126 1.84 -2.76 0.93
C ALA A 126 2.11 -4.24 1.20
N ASP A 127 3.34 -4.56 1.57
CA ASP A 127 3.75 -5.88 2.07
C ASP A 127 3.83 -5.84 3.60
N PHE A 128 3.01 -6.62 4.25
CA PHE A 128 2.98 -6.80 5.70
C PHE A 128 3.47 -8.18 6.14
N GLY A 129 4.29 -8.82 5.30
CA GLY A 129 4.88 -10.13 5.61
C GLY A 129 3.87 -11.27 5.76
N GLY A 130 2.68 -11.13 5.17
CA GLY A 130 1.62 -12.15 5.28
C GLY A 130 0.99 -12.29 6.66
N ASN A 131 1.23 -11.36 7.59
CA ASN A 131 0.65 -11.40 8.92
C ASN A 131 -0.87 -11.20 8.85
N LEU A 132 -1.62 -12.23 9.30
CA LEU A 132 -3.08 -12.27 9.29
C LEU A 132 -3.72 -11.98 10.65
N ASP A 133 -2.90 -11.91 11.71
CA ASP A 133 -3.39 -11.76 13.08
C ASP A 133 -3.68 -10.31 13.44
N VAL A 134 -3.11 -9.36 12.68
CA VAL A 134 -3.30 -7.93 12.89
C VAL A 134 -3.92 -7.27 11.66
N SER A 135 -4.79 -6.30 11.91
CA SER A 135 -5.28 -5.42 10.86
C SER A 135 -4.24 -4.35 10.56
N ASN A 136 -3.71 -4.37 9.34
CA ASN A 136 -2.68 -3.42 8.91
C ASN A 136 -3.25 -2.21 8.13
N MET A 137 -4.53 -2.27 7.73
CA MET A 137 -5.19 -1.20 7.01
C MET A 137 -6.66 -1.13 7.43
N GLY A 138 -6.98 -0.16 8.27
CA GLY A 138 -8.35 0.13 8.71
C GLY A 138 -9.07 1.13 7.80
N GLY A 139 -10.37 1.38 8.08
CA GLY A 139 -11.20 2.30 7.31
C GLY A 139 -10.67 3.74 7.28
N GLN A 140 -10.12 4.23 8.38
CA GLN A 140 -9.50 5.56 8.43
C GLN A 140 -8.26 5.65 7.52
N SER A 141 -7.39 4.63 7.55
CA SER A 141 -6.22 4.57 6.66
C SER A 141 -6.63 4.54 5.20
N ALA A 142 -7.66 3.77 4.87
CA ALA A 142 -8.21 3.71 3.52
C ALA A 142 -8.77 5.07 3.08
N LEU A 143 -9.49 5.77 3.96
CA LEU A 143 -10.02 7.10 3.68
C LEU A 143 -8.90 8.11 3.45
N VAL A 144 -7.91 8.16 4.33
CA VAL A 144 -6.74 9.04 4.17
C VAL A 144 -6.03 8.74 2.85
N GLY A 145 -5.76 7.47 2.54
CA GLY A 145 -5.14 7.10 1.27
C GLY A 145 -5.94 7.58 0.05
N LYS A 146 -7.26 7.40 0.07
CA LYS A 146 -8.15 7.88 -0.99
C LYS A 146 -8.10 9.41 -1.13
N THR A 147 -8.22 10.14 -0.04
CA THR A 147 -8.19 11.60 -0.06
C THR A 147 -6.82 12.17 -0.43
N SER A 148 -5.75 11.41 -0.18
CA SER A 148 -4.39 11.76 -0.57
C SER A 148 -4.08 11.45 -2.04
N GLY A 149 -5.00 10.79 -2.78
CA GLY A 149 -4.88 10.60 -4.22
C GLY A 149 -4.65 9.16 -4.70
N PHE A 150 -4.52 8.17 -3.80
CA PHE A 150 -4.44 6.78 -4.24
C PHE A 150 -5.72 6.33 -4.96
N VAL A 151 -5.57 5.71 -6.11
CA VAL A 151 -6.69 5.13 -6.89
C VAL A 151 -7.02 3.71 -6.45
N GLY A 152 -6.16 3.07 -5.69
CA GLY A 152 -6.36 1.73 -5.15
C GLY A 152 -5.21 1.26 -4.29
N ALA A 153 -5.33 0.05 -3.75
CA ALA A 153 -4.29 -0.59 -2.96
C ALA A 153 -4.17 -2.08 -3.26
N VAL A 154 -2.94 -2.56 -3.24
CA VAL A 154 -2.56 -3.98 -3.20
C VAL A 154 -1.95 -4.23 -1.82
N VAL A 155 -2.58 -5.09 -1.01
CA VAL A 155 -2.20 -5.28 0.39
C VAL A 155 -1.89 -6.75 0.64
N GLY A 156 -0.67 -7.03 1.05
CA GLY A 156 -0.17 -8.37 1.37
C GLY A 156 -0.54 -8.85 2.79
N ALA A 157 -1.66 -8.36 3.35
CA ALA A 157 -2.19 -8.77 4.66
C ALA A 157 -3.70 -8.53 4.69
N ARG A 158 -4.33 -8.76 5.85
CA ARG A 158 -5.78 -8.60 6.02
C ARG A 158 -6.18 -7.12 6.14
N PRO A 159 -6.80 -6.50 5.14
CA PRO A 159 -7.39 -5.17 5.28
C PRO A 159 -8.79 -5.27 5.87
N THR A 160 -9.13 -4.38 6.78
CA THR A 160 -10.46 -4.31 7.41
C THR A 160 -11.30 -3.14 6.89
N GLY A 161 -10.77 -2.31 6.01
CA GLY A 161 -11.42 -1.05 5.66
C GLY A 161 -11.33 -0.60 4.21
N CYS A 162 -11.40 -1.51 3.25
CA CYS A 162 -11.34 -1.16 1.82
C CYS A 162 -12.66 -0.58 1.24
N LEU A 163 -13.68 -0.39 2.07
CA LEU A 163 -14.95 0.22 1.66
C LEU A 163 -14.74 1.68 1.27
N GLY A 164 -14.65 1.96 0.01
CA GLY A 164 -14.47 3.33 -0.50
C GLY A 164 -13.31 3.49 -1.48
N TRP A 165 -12.54 2.45 -1.72
CA TRP A 165 -11.54 2.43 -2.78
C TRP A 165 -12.18 1.98 -4.10
N SER A 166 -11.69 2.50 -5.22
CA SER A 166 -12.13 2.07 -6.54
C SER A 166 -11.76 0.62 -6.83
N ALA A 167 -10.65 0.16 -6.27
CA ALA A 167 -10.25 -1.24 -6.23
C ALA A 167 -9.33 -1.49 -5.04
N CYS A 168 -9.46 -2.67 -4.44
CA CYS A 168 -8.56 -3.18 -3.42
C CYS A 168 -8.27 -4.65 -3.74
N SER A 169 -7.03 -5.05 -3.62
CA SER A 169 -6.59 -6.39 -3.97
C SER A 169 -5.84 -7.02 -2.80
N LEU A 170 -6.05 -8.29 -2.56
CA LEU A 170 -5.49 -9.04 -1.44
C LEU A 170 -4.60 -10.17 -1.91
N SER A 171 -3.54 -10.46 -1.16
CA SER A 171 -2.84 -11.72 -1.31
C SER A 171 -3.69 -12.88 -0.78
N ARG A 172 -3.50 -14.08 -1.33
CA ARG A 172 -4.28 -15.28 -0.99
C ARG A 172 -4.14 -15.69 0.47
N SER A 173 -3.03 -15.39 1.11
CA SER A 173 -2.80 -15.65 2.52
C SER A 173 -3.80 -14.92 3.45
N ALA A 174 -4.44 -13.86 2.95
CA ALA A 174 -5.47 -13.12 3.66
C ALA A 174 -6.87 -13.77 3.61
N MET A 175 -7.07 -14.85 2.87
CA MET A 175 -8.40 -15.43 2.60
C MET A 175 -8.66 -16.78 3.25
N SER A 176 -7.95 -17.19 4.29
CA SER A 176 -8.35 -18.35 5.07
C SER A 176 -9.43 -17.94 6.08
N PRO A 177 -10.72 -18.31 5.87
CA PRO A 177 -11.74 -18.06 6.88
C PRO A 177 -11.56 -19.09 7.98
N ARG A 178 -10.86 -18.76 9.04
CA ARG A 178 -11.08 -19.45 10.30
C ARG A 178 -12.35 -18.89 10.92
N ILE A 179 -13.49 -19.40 10.47
CA ILE A 179 -14.72 -19.36 11.26
C ILE A 179 -14.50 -20.37 12.37
N SER A 180 -14.08 -19.91 13.53
CA SER A 180 -14.20 -20.69 14.74
C SER A 180 -15.69 -20.78 15.07
N PRO A 181 -16.30 -21.97 15.15
CA PRO A 181 -17.67 -22.10 15.66
C PRO A 181 -17.65 -21.64 17.12
N ARG A 182 -18.39 -20.57 17.41
CA ARG A 182 -18.73 -20.26 18.79
C ARG A 182 -19.58 -21.41 19.29
N SER A 183 -19.04 -22.21 20.19
CA SER A 183 -19.83 -23.13 20.98
C SER A 183 -20.75 -22.31 21.89
N ASN A 184 -22.01 -22.18 21.49
CA ASN A 184 -23.07 -21.86 22.42
C ASN A 184 -23.28 -23.07 23.32
N THR A 185 -22.71 -23.07 24.49
CA THR A 185 -23.21 -23.83 25.60
C THR A 185 -23.91 -22.85 26.53
N ALA A 186 -25.23 -22.73 26.31
CA ALA A 186 -26.12 -22.26 27.36
C ALA A 186 -26.43 -23.49 28.28
N ALA A 187 -26.21 -23.30 29.53
CA ALA A 187 -26.88 -24.02 30.63
C ALA A 187 -26.86 -23.07 31.84
#